data_54cb26489508d8cc52f1be15a4feb09a
#
_entry.id   54cb26489508d8cc52f1be15a4feb09a
#
_cell.length_a   1.000
_cell.length_b   1.000
_cell.length_c   1.000
_cell.angle_alpha   90.00
_cell.angle_beta   90.00
_cell.angle_gamma   90.00
#
_symmetry.space_group_name_H-M   'P 1'
#
loop_
_entity.id
_entity.type
_entity.pdbx_description
1 polymer ?
#
loop_
_entity_poly.entity_id
_entity_poly.type
_entity_poly.pdbx_seq_one_letter_code
_entity_poly.pdbx_strand_id
1 'polypeptide(L)'
;MIKLKELSIMESINQLKALPQGKLLINTINAHSYNTALKDPLFAKALMRGDALIPDGASIVKVCKWLKMQSQPRERIAGWDLFVFEMNRLNEKGGRCMFMGSSEKVLALIKQRAAVDYPNLEVVTYSPPYKPEFSQEDNAAIVAAINEANPDLLWIGMTAPKQEKWIYSNWQKLNIHCHVGTIGAVFDFFAGTT
;
A
#
# COMPACT_ATOMS: atom_id res chain seq x y z
N MET A 1 -2.09 -20.29 -10.87
CA MET A 1 -1.60 -20.36 -9.46
C MET A 1 -0.37 -19.49 -9.39
N ILE A 2 -0.27 -18.63 -8.37
CA ILE A 2 0.92 -17.78 -8.15
C ILE A 2 2.13 -18.64 -7.85
N LYS A 3 3.28 -18.35 -8.47
CA LYS A 3 4.53 -19.03 -8.18
C LYS A 3 5.55 -18.01 -7.73
N LEU A 4 6.15 -18.24 -6.57
CA LEU A 4 7.11 -17.29 -5.98
C LEU A 4 8.26 -16.97 -6.96
N LYS A 5 8.74 -17.96 -7.70
CA LYS A 5 9.82 -17.81 -8.68
C LYS A 5 9.50 -16.88 -9.86
N GLU A 6 8.21 -16.61 -10.11
CA GLU A 6 7.75 -15.76 -11.22
C GLU A 6 7.48 -14.32 -10.75
N LEU A 7 7.63 -14.04 -9.45
CA LEU A 7 7.40 -12.70 -8.91
C LEU A 7 8.63 -11.81 -9.09
N SER A 8 8.39 -10.60 -9.59
CA SER A 8 9.39 -9.54 -9.58
C SER A 8 9.31 -8.80 -8.24
N ILE A 9 10.24 -9.09 -7.34
CA ILE A 9 10.30 -8.53 -6.00
C ILE A 9 11.45 -7.52 -5.93
N MET A 10 11.22 -6.35 -5.34
CA MET A 10 12.26 -5.35 -5.14
C MET A 10 13.42 -5.91 -4.30
N GLU A 11 14.65 -5.59 -4.70
CA GLU A 11 15.86 -6.12 -4.09
C GLU A 11 16.44 -5.22 -3.01
N SER A 12 16.19 -3.90 -3.10
CA SER A 12 16.66 -2.92 -2.13
C SER A 12 15.77 -1.68 -2.08
N ILE A 13 15.84 -0.96 -0.98
CA ILE A 13 15.10 0.30 -0.79
C ILE A 13 15.51 1.37 -1.81
N ASN A 14 16.70 1.29 -2.38
CA ASN A 14 17.15 2.23 -3.41
C ASN A 14 16.31 2.15 -4.69
N GLN A 15 15.65 1.01 -4.96
CA GLN A 15 14.75 0.88 -6.10
C GLN A 15 13.46 1.71 -5.92
N LEU A 16 13.06 2.03 -4.69
CA LEU A 16 11.96 2.97 -4.45
C LEU A 16 12.27 4.38 -4.98
N LYS A 17 13.55 4.80 -4.86
CA LYS A 17 14.02 6.10 -5.40
C LYS A 17 13.97 6.16 -6.91
N ALA A 18 14.08 5.02 -7.57
CA ALA A 18 14.07 4.89 -9.03
C ALA A 18 12.67 4.74 -9.62
N LEU A 19 11.62 4.61 -8.79
CA LEU A 19 10.25 4.52 -9.29
C LEU A 19 9.88 5.83 -10.01
N PRO A 20 9.30 5.74 -11.23
CA PRO A 20 8.86 6.92 -11.96
C PRO A 20 7.72 7.62 -11.23
N GLN A 21 7.53 8.90 -11.53
CA GLN A 21 6.33 9.62 -11.08
C GLN A 21 5.10 9.11 -11.86
N GLY A 22 3.94 9.19 -11.25
CA GLY A 22 2.69 8.82 -11.88
C GLY A 22 1.89 7.82 -11.07
N LYS A 23 0.88 7.25 -11.68
CA LYS A 23 -0.04 6.29 -11.08
C LYS A 23 0.61 4.91 -10.97
N LEU A 24 1.17 4.59 -9.81
CA LEU A 24 1.83 3.32 -9.52
C LEU A 24 1.27 2.66 -8.27
N LEU A 25 1.06 1.34 -8.35
CA LEU A 25 0.63 0.53 -7.21
C LEU A 25 1.80 -0.22 -6.60
N ILE A 26 2.05 0.00 -5.32
CA ILE A 26 3.11 -0.65 -4.54
C ILE A 26 2.46 -1.58 -3.52
N ASN A 27 2.62 -2.87 -3.72
CA ASN A 27 2.14 -3.91 -2.81
C ASN A 27 3.28 -4.45 -1.94
N THR A 28 2.91 -5.08 -0.83
CA THR A 28 3.86 -5.80 0.04
C THR A 28 3.66 -7.30 -0.08
N ILE A 29 4.74 -8.07 0.05
CA ILE A 29 4.69 -9.53 0.12
C ILE A 29 5.44 -10.07 1.33
N ASN A 30 4.77 -10.94 2.08
CA ASN A 30 5.37 -11.74 3.14
C ASN A 30 4.88 -13.20 3.04
N ALA A 31 5.35 -14.09 3.91
CA ALA A 31 4.97 -15.50 3.87
C ALA A 31 3.46 -15.72 4.05
N HIS A 32 2.81 -14.91 4.89
CA HIS A 32 1.35 -15.00 5.10
C HIS A 32 0.58 -14.60 3.84
N SER A 33 0.91 -13.45 3.24
CA SER A 33 0.24 -12.98 2.01
C SER A 33 0.50 -13.93 0.84
N TYR A 34 1.70 -14.50 0.72
CA TYR A 34 1.98 -15.52 -0.29
C TYR A 34 1.12 -16.79 -0.11
N ASN A 35 1.05 -17.32 1.13
CA ASN A 35 0.22 -18.48 1.43
C ASN A 35 -1.29 -18.22 1.22
N THR A 36 -1.75 -17.02 1.51
CA THR A 36 -3.12 -16.60 1.22
C THR A 36 -3.37 -16.54 -0.29
N ALA A 37 -2.42 -15.99 -1.07
CA ALA A 37 -2.52 -15.89 -2.51
C ALA A 37 -2.51 -17.26 -3.23
N LEU A 38 -1.95 -18.31 -2.63
CA LEU A 38 -2.05 -19.67 -3.14
C LEU A 38 -3.50 -20.20 -3.12
N LYS A 39 -4.33 -19.69 -2.20
CA LYS A 39 -5.71 -20.12 -1.98
C LYS A 39 -6.76 -19.14 -2.54
N ASP A 40 -6.38 -17.90 -2.78
CA ASP A 40 -7.24 -16.83 -3.30
C ASP A 40 -6.70 -16.32 -4.66
N PRO A 41 -7.28 -16.80 -5.79
CA PRO A 41 -6.84 -16.42 -7.12
C PRO A 41 -6.99 -14.91 -7.42
N LEU A 42 -7.97 -14.24 -6.84
CA LEU A 42 -8.16 -12.80 -7.01
C LEU A 42 -7.05 -12.02 -6.29
N PHE A 43 -6.73 -12.44 -5.07
CA PHE A 43 -5.62 -11.85 -4.32
C PHE A 43 -4.27 -12.07 -5.02
N ALA A 44 -4.04 -13.27 -5.57
CA ALA A 44 -2.86 -13.55 -6.37
C ALA A 44 -2.73 -12.59 -7.57
N LYS A 45 -3.84 -12.36 -8.30
CA LYS A 45 -3.87 -11.38 -9.40
C LYS A 45 -3.58 -9.97 -8.92
N ALA A 46 -4.17 -9.57 -7.78
CA ALA A 46 -3.97 -8.25 -7.20
C ALA A 46 -2.50 -7.99 -6.85
N LEU A 47 -1.83 -8.96 -6.22
CA LEU A 47 -0.41 -8.87 -5.91
C LEU A 47 0.46 -8.76 -7.16
N MET A 48 0.20 -9.59 -8.19
CA MET A 48 0.99 -9.61 -9.43
C MET A 48 0.77 -8.39 -10.33
N ARG A 49 -0.34 -7.66 -10.16
CA ARG A 49 -0.67 -6.46 -10.96
C ARG A 49 -0.11 -5.17 -10.40
N GLY A 50 0.49 -5.20 -9.23
CA GLY A 50 1.23 -4.05 -8.72
C GLY A 50 2.44 -3.72 -9.59
N ASP A 51 2.77 -2.45 -9.68
CA ASP A 51 3.95 -1.96 -10.41
C ASP A 51 5.23 -2.24 -9.63
N ALA A 52 5.12 -2.35 -8.31
CA ALA A 52 6.19 -2.74 -7.42
C ALA A 52 5.69 -3.69 -6.32
N LEU A 53 6.53 -4.65 -5.97
CA LEU A 53 6.27 -5.61 -4.90
C LEU A 53 7.46 -5.60 -3.93
N ILE A 54 7.25 -5.14 -2.70
CA ILE A 54 8.30 -5.04 -1.69
C ILE A 54 8.30 -6.24 -0.74
N PRO A 55 9.48 -6.76 -0.35
CA PRO A 55 9.62 -7.93 0.51
C PRO A 55 9.43 -7.56 1.99
N ASP A 56 8.18 -7.56 2.47
CA ASP A 56 7.84 -7.28 3.88
C ASP A 56 7.94 -8.53 4.74
N GLY A 57 9.10 -9.16 4.76
CA GLY A 57 9.33 -10.32 5.62
C GLY A 57 10.70 -10.94 5.38
N ALA A 58 11.46 -11.15 6.45
CA ALA A 58 12.77 -11.79 6.38
C ALA A 58 12.72 -13.21 5.76
N SER A 59 11.58 -13.90 5.91
CA SER A 59 11.37 -15.23 5.32
C SER A 59 11.35 -15.18 3.79
N ILE A 60 10.69 -14.16 3.19
CA ILE A 60 10.68 -13.98 1.73
C ILE A 60 12.09 -13.74 1.21
N VAL A 61 12.87 -12.86 1.86
CA VAL A 61 14.27 -12.58 1.48
C VAL A 61 15.10 -13.87 1.50
N LYS A 62 15.01 -14.67 2.58
CA LYS A 62 15.73 -15.92 2.72
C LYS A 62 15.33 -16.95 1.67
N VAL A 63 14.03 -17.12 1.42
CA VAL A 63 13.52 -18.10 0.44
C VAL A 63 13.89 -17.72 -0.98
N CYS A 64 13.84 -16.45 -1.36
CA CYS A 64 14.29 -15.98 -2.68
C CYS A 64 15.75 -16.34 -2.94
N LYS A 65 16.62 -16.12 -1.95
CA LYS A 65 18.03 -16.49 -2.02
C LYS A 65 18.23 -18.01 -2.11
N TRP A 66 17.54 -18.76 -1.24
CA TRP A 66 17.64 -20.23 -1.19
C TRP A 66 17.18 -20.88 -2.51
N LEU A 67 16.07 -20.40 -3.09
CA LEU A 67 15.54 -20.91 -4.35
C LEU A 67 16.27 -20.37 -5.58
N LYS A 68 17.30 -19.54 -5.42
CA LYS A 68 18.04 -18.87 -6.51
C LYS A 68 17.08 -18.22 -7.52
N MET A 69 16.16 -17.42 -7.01
CA MET A 69 15.16 -16.76 -7.84
C MET A 69 15.80 -15.66 -8.71
N GLN A 70 15.08 -15.22 -9.75
CA GLN A 70 15.51 -14.10 -10.58
C GLN A 70 15.61 -12.82 -9.74
N SER A 71 14.61 -12.52 -8.91
CA SER A 71 14.68 -11.45 -7.92
C SER A 71 15.33 -11.97 -6.65
N GLN A 72 16.39 -11.30 -6.20
CA GLN A 72 17.12 -11.65 -4.97
C GLN A 72 17.15 -10.46 -4.00
N PRO A 73 16.07 -10.25 -3.25
CA PRO A 73 16.04 -9.22 -2.23
C PRO A 73 17.23 -9.33 -1.28
N ARG A 74 17.93 -8.22 -1.08
CA ARG A 74 19.11 -8.15 -0.20
C ARG A 74 18.72 -7.82 1.22
N GLU A 75 17.58 -7.16 1.37
CA GLU A 75 17.06 -6.67 2.63
C GLU A 75 15.53 -6.80 2.67
N ARG A 76 14.97 -6.81 3.88
CA ARG A 76 13.55 -6.62 4.10
C ARG A 76 13.21 -5.16 3.88
N ILE A 77 12.14 -4.89 3.13
CA ILE A 77 11.54 -3.57 3.00
C ILE A 77 10.12 -3.69 3.56
N ALA A 78 9.90 -3.20 4.76
CA ALA A 78 8.58 -3.25 5.39
C ALA A 78 7.64 -2.19 4.82
N GLY A 79 6.34 -2.38 5.04
CA GLY A 79 5.36 -1.32 4.75
C GLY A 79 5.67 -0.01 5.47
N TRP A 80 6.28 -0.08 6.67
CA TRP A 80 6.77 1.09 7.40
C TRP A 80 7.91 1.81 6.67
N ASP A 81 8.85 1.09 6.09
CA ASP A 81 9.99 1.68 5.37
C ASP A 81 9.49 2.42 4.12
N LEU A 82 8.53 1.82 3.40
CA LEU A 82 7.84 2.46 2.27
C LEU A 82 7.11 3.73 2.73
N PHE A 83 6.37 3.65 3.83
CA PHE A 83 5.62 4.76 4.39
C PHE A 83 6.54 5.95 4.70
N VAL A 84 7.59 5.72 5.48
CA VAL A 84 8.55 6.77 5.86
C VAL A 84 9.22 7.37 4.63
N PHE A 85 9.62 6.53 3.67
CA PHE A 85 10.25 6.99 2.44
C PHE A 85 9.35 7.94 1.64
N GLU A 86 8.11 7.52 1.37
CA GLU A 86 7.17 8.31 0.55
C GLU A 86 6.67 9.56 1.27
N MET A 87 6.41 9.47 2.58
CA MET A 87 5.98 10.63 3.38
C MET A 87 7.08 11.70 3.45
N ASN A 88 8.34 11.31 3.67
CA ASN A 88 9.47 12.26 3.65
C ASN A 88 9.63 12.90 2.26
N ARG A 89 9.59 12.07 1.21
CA ARG A 89 9.72 12.54 -0.17
C ARG A 89 8.65 13.58 -0.53
N LEU A 90 7.40 13.32 -0.12
CA LEU A 90 6.31 14.25 -0.38
C LEU A 90 6.41 15.49 0.51
N ASN A 91 6.79 15.34 1.79
CA ASN A 91 6.93 16.45 2.72
C ASN A 91 8.02 17.47 2.28
N GLU A 92 9.08 17.03 1.61
CA GLU A 92 10.10 17.92 1.05
C GLU A 92 9.54 18.88 0.00
N LYS A 93 8.54 18.43 -0.78
CA LYS A 93 7.92 19.21 -1.87
C LYS A 93 6.64 19.90 -1.45
N GLY A 94 6.02 19.41 -0.37
CA GLY A 94 4.63 19.67 -0.07
C GLY A 94 3.69 18.87 -0.98
N GLY A 95 2.41 18.82 -0.62
CA GLY A 95 1.39 18.14 -1.41
C GLY A 95 0.31 17.52 -0.54
N ARG A 96 -0.59 16.80 -1.18
CA ARG A 96 -1.74 16.16 -0.55
C ARG A 96 -1.53 14.68 -0.38
N CYS A 97 -1.57 14.20 0.87
CA CYS A 97 -1.53 12.79 1.22
C CYS A 97 -2.91 12.32 1.67
N MET A 98 -3.42 11.25 1.08
CA MET A 98 -4.70 10.67 1.47
C MET A 98 -4.54 9.32 2.16
N PHE A 99 -5.22 9.16 3.30
CA PHE A 99 -5.36 7.89 4.01
C PHE A 99 -6.78 7.37 3.84
N MET A 100 -6.93 6.28 3.12
CA MET A 100 -8.20 5.59 2.87
C MET A 100 -8.23 4.24 3.59
N GLY A 101 -9.15 4.05 4.50
CA GLY A 101 -9.29 2.83 5.29
C GLY A 101 -9.36 3.10 6.78
N SER A 102 -9.33 2.05 7.60
CA SER A 102 -9.37 2.13 9.06
C SER A 102 -10.60 2.86 9.63
N SER A 103 -10.62 3.14 10.93
CA SER A 103 -11.70 3.85 11.60
C SER A 103 -11.45 5.35 11.67
N GLU A 104 -12.53 6.14 11.80
CA GLU A 104 -12.44 7.59 11.99
C GLU A 104 -11.53 7.97 13.17
N LYS A 105 -11.55 7.19 14.24
CA LYS A 105 -10.69 7.40 15.42
C LYS A 105 -9.22 7.28 15.06
N VAL A 106 -8.84 6.22 14.34
CA VAL A 106 -7.44 6.00 13.92
C VAL A 106 -7.01 7.09 12.94
N LEU A 107 -7.87 7.44 11.98
CA LEU A 107 -7.59 8.49 11.00
C LEU A 107 -7.41 9.87 11.65
N ALA A 108 -8.16 10.18 12.70
CA ALA A 108 -7.99 11.43 13.46
C ALA A 108 -6.61 11.49 14.13
N LEU A 109 -6.14 10.37 14.72
CA LEU A 109 -4.80 10.27 15.32
C LEU A 109 -3.69 10.39 14.25
N ILE A 110 -3.89 9.76 13.09
CA ILE A 110 -2.98 9.90 11.94
C ILE A 110 -2.85 11.38 11.53
N LYS A 111 -3.97 12.11 11.40
CA LYS A 111 -3.95 13.55 11.05
C LYS A 111 -3.19 14.38 12.07
N GLN A 112 -3.43 14.14 13.37
CA GLN A 112 -2.74 14.85 14.45
C GLN A 112 -1.24 14.62 14.40
N ARG A 113 -0.81 13.37 14.25
CA ARG A 113 0.60 13.03 14.17
C ARG A 113 1.26 13.55 12.90
N ALA A 114 0.60 13.40 11.77
CA ALA A 114 1.12 13.89 10.50
C ALA A 114 1.33 15.40 10.49
N ALA A 115 0.47 16.17 11.16
CA ALA A 115 0.64 17.62 11.29
C ALA A 115 1.93 18.02 12.04
N VAL A 116 2.44 17.12 12.90
CA VAL A 116 3.70 17.32 13.62
C VAL A 116 4.89 16.77 12.82
N ASP A 117 4.79 15.52 12.36
CA ASP A 117 5.91 14.81 11.74
C ASP A 117 6.14 15.22 10.27
N TYR A 118 5.08 15.68 9.58
CA TYR A 118 5.08 16.05 8.15
C TYR A 118 4.32 17.36 7.91
N PRO A 119 4.80 18.49 8.45
CA PRO A 119 4.04 19.76 8.50
C PRO A 119 3.76 20.39 7.14
N ASN A 120 4.45 19.99 6.08
CA ASN A 120 4.23 20.53 4.73
C ASN A 120 3.16 19.75 3.96
N LEU A 121 2.52 18.73 4.57
CA LEU A 121 1.50 17.93 3.91
C LEU A 121 0.09 18.36 4.28
N GLU A 122 -0.77 18.44 3.28
CA GLU A 122 -2.21 18.42 3.47
C GLU A 122 -2.68 16.97 3.62
N VAL A 123 -3.19 16.58 4.80
CA VAL A 123 -3.65 15.21 5.05
C VAL A 123 -5.16 15.12 4.93
N VAL A 124 -5.62 14.34 3.95
CA VAL A 124 -7.03 13.99 3.71
C VAL A 124 -7.28 12.56 4.15
N THR A 125 -8.45 12.30 4.71
CA THR A 125 -8.79 10.97 5.22
C THR A 125 -10.18 10.54 4.75
N TYR A 126 -10.36 9.22 4.56
CA TYR A 126 -11.66 8.62 4.28
C TYR A 126 -11.79 7.28 5.00
N SER A 127 -12.80 7.15 5.86
CA SER A 127 -13.14 5.91 6.55
C SER A 127 -14.28 5.21 5.82
N PRO A 128 -14.04 4.10 5.12
CA PRO A 128 -15.13 3.36 4.49
C PRO A 128 -15.95 2.60 5.53
N PRO A 129 -17.20 2.22 5.22
CA PRO A 129 -18.01 1.44 6.15
C PRO A 129 -17.35 0.12 6.54
N TYR A 130 -17.45 -0.24 7.82
CA TYR A 130 -16.86 -1.48 8.33
C TYR A 130 -17.74 -2.68 7.96
N LYS A 131 -17.43 -3.34 6.84
CA LYS A 131 -18.11 -4.55 6.35
C LYS A 131 -17.13 -5.47 5.62
N PRO A 132 -17.42 -6.78 5.54
CA PRO A 132 -16.55 -7.74 4.84
C PRO A 132 -16.36 -7.39 3.37
N GLU A 133 -17.45 -7.05 2.69
CA GLU A 133 -17.47 -6.67 1.28
C GLU A 133 -18.20 -5.33 1.09
N PHE A 134 -17.72 -4.53 0.16
CA PHE A 134 -18.34 -3.26 -0.20
C PHE A 134 -19.41 -3.47 -1.28
N SER A 135 -20.55 -2.79 -1.13
CA SER A 135 -21.56 -2.70 -2.17
C SER A 135 -21.05 -1.88 -3.38
N GLN A 136 -21.84 -1.82 -4.44
CA GLN A 136 -21.51 -0.97 -5.59
C GLN A 136 -21.50 0.53 -5.17
N GLU A 137 -22.45 0.92 -4.34
CA GLU A 137 -22.56 2.28 -3.79
C GLU A 137 -21.36 2.64 -2.90
N ASP A 138 -20.94 1.71 -2.02
CA ASP A 138 -19.74 1.91 -1.20
C ASP A 138 -18.50 2.11 -2.08
N ASN A 139 -18.34 1.24 -3.07
CA ASN A 139 -17.20 1.33 -4.01
C ASN A 139 -17.22 2.64 -4.78
N ALA A 140 -18.40 3.08 -5.25
CA ALA A 140 -18.55 4.35 -5.96
C ALA A 140 -18.20 5.53 -5.06
N ALA A 141 -18.66 5.53 -3.80
CA ALA A 141 -18.35 6.58 -2.84
C ALA A 141 -16.85 6.66 -2.51
N ILE A 142 -16.19 5.51 -2.29
CA ILE A 142 -14.74 5.48 -2.03
C ILE A 142 -13.97 6.01 -3.25
N VAL A 143 -14.30 5.55 -4.45
CA VAL A 143 -13.66 6.01 -5.70
C VAL A 143 -13.87 7.50 -5.91
N ALA A 144 -15.09 8.00 -5.69
CA ALA A 144 -15.41 9.43 -5.81
C ALA A 144 -14.59 10.27 -4.82
N ALA A 145 -14.50 9.85 -3.56
CA ALA A 145 -13.73 10.55 -2.54
C ALA A 145 -12.22 10.63 -2.90
N ILE A 146 -11.65 9.54 -3.42
CA ILE A 146 -10.24 9.53 -3.85
C ILE A 146 -10.03 10.45 -5.06
N ASN A 147 -10.90 10.37 -6.05
CA ASN A 147 -10.79 11.20 -7.26
C ASN A 147 -11.00 12.70 -6.94
N GLU A 148 -11.92 13.04 -6.05
CA GLU A 148 -12.16 14.42 -5.59
C GLU A 148 -10.96 14.95 -4.80
N ALA A 149 -10.39 14.14 -3.91
CA ALA A 149 -9.20 14.51 -3.15
C ALA A 149 -7.98 14.74 -4.06
N ASN A 150 -7.90 14.06 -5.20
CA ASN A 150 -6.79 14.13 -6.16
C ASN A 150 -5.42 14.14 -5.45
N PRO A 151 -5.07 13.08 -4.69
CA PRO A 151 -3.88 13.08 -3.85
C PRO A 151 -2.59 12.94 -4.65
N ASP A 152 -1.50 13.46 -4.08
CA ASP A 152 -0.11 13.25 -4.55
C ASP A 152 0.51 11.98 -3.96
N LEU A 153 -0.16 11.37 -2.96
CA LEU A 153 0.18 10.08 -2.35
C LEU A 153 -1.07 9.48 -1.74
N LEU A 154 -1.36 8.21 -2.06
CA LEU A 154 -2.52 7.48 -1.54
C LEU A 154 -2.11 6.27 -0.72
N TRP A 155 -2.51 6.23 0.53
CA TRP A 155 -2.39 5.08 1.39
C TRP A 155 -3.71 4.34 1.53
N ILE A 156 -3.67 3.01 1.35
CA ILE A 156 -4.82 2.14 1.56
C ILE A 156 -4.55 1.26 2.77
N GLY A 157 -5.36 1.46 3.82
CA GLY A 157 -5.21 0.81 5.11
C GLY A 157 -6.43 -0.02 5.49
N MET A 158 -6.53 -1.20 4.91
CA MET A 158 -7.49 -2.24 5.31
C MET A 158 -6.72 -3.54 5.56
N THR A 159 -7.37 -4.51 6.21
CA THR A 159 -6.74 -5.81 6.42
C THR A 159 -6.55 -6.54 5.09
N ALA A 160 -5.35 -7.09 4.85
CA ALA A 160 -5.10 -7.98 3.72
C ALA A 160 -5.97 -9.24 3.83
N PRO A 161 -6.50 -9.78 2.74
CA PRO A 161 -6.31 -9.44 1.33
C PRO A 161 -7.31 -8.38 0.80
N LYS A 162 -8.13 -7.77 1.65
CA LYS A 162 -9.21 -6.85 1.23
C LYS A 162 -8.67 -5.61 0.51
N GLN A 163 -7.62 -4.99 1.04
CA GLN A 163 -7.02 -3.78 0.45
C GLN A 163 -6.48 -4.03 -0.96
N GLU A 164 -5.74 -5.10 -1.17
CA GLU A 164 -5.17 -5.44 -2.48
C GLU A 164 -6.26 -5.80 -3.49
N LYS A 165 -7.24 -6.58 -3.07
CA LYS A 165 -8.39 -6.96 -3.93
C LYS A 165 -9.23 -5.74 -4.29
N TRP A 166 -9.45 -4.83 -3.34
CA TRP A 166 -10.21 -3.60 -3.57
C TRP A 166 -9.52 -2.70 -4.59
N ILE A 167 -8.23 -2.41 -4.40
CA ILE A 167 -7.49 -1.54 -5.32
C ILE A 167 -7.39 -2.15 -6.72
N TYR A 168 -7.16 -3.46 -6.81
CA TYR A 168 -7.12 -4.17 -8.07
C TYR A 168 -8.44 -4.04 -8.85
N SER A 169 -9.58 -4.23 -8.18
CA SER A 169 -10.91 -4.19 -8.79
C SER A 169 -11.35 -2.79 -9.21
N ASN A 170 -10.83 -1.75 -8.55
CA ASN A 170 -11.23 -0.36 -8.80
C ASN A 170 -10.13 0.47 -9.48
N TRP A 171 -8.96 -0.11 -9.79
CA TRP A 171 -7.80 0.61 -10.33
C TRP A 171 -8.12 1.51 -11.53
N GLN A 172 -8.89 0.99 -12.49
CA GLN A 172 -9.23 1.74 -13.70
C GLN A 172 -10.19 2.91 -13.46
N LYS A 173 -10.91 2.91 -12.33
CA LYS A 173 -11.86 3.97 -11.96
C LYS A 173 -11.19 5.13 -11.22
N LEU A 174 -9.97 4.93 -10.75
CA LEU A 174 -9.19 5.96 -10.05
C LEU A 174 -8.53 6.88 -11.06
N ASN A 175 -8.91 8.15 -11.07
CA ASN A 175 -8.30 9.21 -11.88
C ASN A 175 -7.27 9.97 -11.04
N ILE A 176 -6.16 9.31 -10.73
CA ILE A 176 -5.06 9.84 -9.91
C ILE A 176 -3.73 9.72 -10.65
N HIS A 177 -2.74 10.50 -10.23
CA HIS A 177 -1.40 10.55 -10.82
C HIS A 177 -0.31 10.39 -9.75
N CYS A 178 -0.53 9.52 -8.78
CA CYS A 178 0.34 9.37 -7.63
C CYS A 178 0.67 7.92 -7.32
N HIS A 179 1.65 7.70 -6.45
CA HIS A 179 1.92 6.40 -5.88
C HIS A 179 0.81 5.99 -4.92
N VAL A 180 0.47 4.70 -4.95
CA VAL A 180 -0.52 4.07 -4.08
C VAL A 180 0.14 2.92 -3.33
N GLY A 181 0.10 2.93 -2.00
CA GLY A 181 0.63 1.85 -1.17
C GLY A 181 -0.45 1.15 -0.36
N THR A 182 -0.43 -0.19 -0.36
CA THR A 182 -1.29 -1.04 0.48
C THR A 182 -0.55 -1.42 1.76
N ILE A 183 -0.81 -0.69 2.86
CA ILE A 183 -0.01 -0.74 4.10
C ILE A 183 -0.86 -0.79 5.38
N GLY A 184 -1.92 -1.61 5.40
CA GLY A 184 -2.93 -1.61 6.45
C GLY A 184 -2.42 -1.49 7.88
N ALA A 185 -1.48 -2.33 8.30
CA ALA A 185 -0.94 -2.31 9.66
C ALA A 185 -0.19 -1.02 10.02
N VAL A 186 0.34 -0.31 9.03
CA VAL A 186 1.07 0.96 9.26
C VAL A 186 0.15 2.05 9.78
N PHE A 187 -1.14 2.01 9.46
CA PHE A 187 -2.12 2.97 9.99
C PHE A 187 -2.16 2.94 11.52
N ASP A 188 -2.25 1.75 12.10
CA ASP A 188 -2.30 1.59 13.55
C ASP A 188 -0.96 1.94 14.20
N PHE A 189 0.17 1.55 13.60
CA PHE A 189 1.51 1.94 14.07
C PHE A 189 1.71 3.45 14.05
N PHE A 190 1.34 4.10 12.96
CA PHE A 190 1.49 5.55 12.84
C PHE A 190 0.51 6.31 13.73
N ALA A 191 -0.69 5.79 13.94
CA ALA A 191 -1.64 6.34 14.91
C ALA A 191 -1.23 6.15 16.37
N GLY A 192 -0.31 5.22 16.65
CA GLY A 192 0.09 4.88 18.02
C GLY A 192 -0.97 4.08 18.78
N THR A 193 -1.75 3.24 18.08
CA THR A 193 -2.82 2.41 18.66
C THR A 193 -2.41 0.96 18.87
N THR A 194 -1.18 0.59 18.50
CA THR A 194 -0.56 -0.75 18.69
C THR A 194 0.76 -0.61 19.40
#